data_24f1e9580f6757d4436bd8aa2e1d64bd
#
_entry.id   24f1e9580f6757d4436bd8aa2e1d64bd
#
_cell.length_a   1.000
_cell.length_b   1.000
_cell.length_c   1.000
_cell.angle_alpha   90.00
_cell.angle_beta   90.00
_cell.angle_gamma   90.00
#
_symmetry.space_group_name_H-M   'P 1'
#
loop_
_entity.id
_entity.type
_entity.pdbx_description
1 polymer ?
#
loop_
_entity_poly.entity_id
_entity_poly.type
_entity_poly.pdbx_seq_one_letter_code
_entity_poly.pdbx_strand_id
1 'polypeptide(L)'
;MKLAELHWPEVKKLDRENMLALVPVGSMEQHGPHLPFQVDVFVATRLAEDLEKKIPEIVLLPPIWTGISAHHMDFPGSITLRAKVFIDVLHDICASLHHHGFCRIVLLNGHGGNRSSLEVLGQELFVELGLTVNTLAYWDLVPDLVKSLKKTKSSGMGHSGELETSLMLYLAPRLVNRQDIPQGVLGIDEPGPTSGIKRYVNMKEHSAEGVIGMPSAGSPEIGKELYEGALGALVQAVRALQSH
;
A
#
# COMPACT_ATOMS: atom_id res chain seq x y z
N MET A 1 16.93 4.87 -9.10
CA MET A 1 18.07 4.44 -8.22
C MET A 1 17.62 4.22 -6.79
N LYS A 2 18.25 3.31 -6.03
CA LYS A 2 17.90 3.02 -4.63
C LYS A 2 18.76 3.85 -3.68
N LEU A 3 18.14 4.71 -2.87
CA LEU A 3 18.86 5.61 -1.95
C LEU A 3 19.81 4.85 -1.00
N ALA A 4 19.38 3.70 -0.50
CA ALA A 4 20.16 2.88 0.43
C ALA A 4 21.44 2.29 -0.18
N GLU A 5 21.60 2.29 -1.48
CA GLU A 5 22.77 1.79 -2.20
C GLU A 5 23.76 2.92 -2.58
N LEU A 6 23.39 4.19 -2.34
CA LEU A 6 24.20 5.36 -2.67
C LEU A 6 25.06 5.80 -1.48
N HIS A 7 26.20 6.41 -1.80
CA HIS A 7 27.04 7.09 -0.83
C HIS A 7 26.71 8.59 -0.81
N TRP A 8 26.89 9.25 0.35
CA TRP A 8 26.52 10.67 0.48
C TRP A 8 27.09 11.62 -0.58
N PRO A 9 28.34 11.42 -1.12
CA PRO A 9 28.85 12.28 -2.18
C PRO A 9 28.11 12.10 -3.52
N GLU A 10 27.49 10.93 -3.76
CA GLU A 10 26.67 10.67 -4.93
C GLU A 10 25.32 11.39 -4.78
N VAL A 11 24.69 11.28 -3.60
CA VAL A 11 23.45 12.00 -3.30
C VAL A 11 23.63 13.51 -3.42
N LYS A 12 24.81 14.05 -3.02
CA LYS A 12 25.12 15.48 -3.15
C LYS A 12 25.09 15.97 -4.61
N LYS A 13 25.38 15.10 -5.59
CA LYS A 13 25.41 15.41 -7.01
C LYS A 13 24.05 15.27 -7.71
N LEU A 14 23.05 14.70 -7.05
CA LEU A 14 21.72 14.53 -7.63
C LEU A 14 20.99 15.88 -7.78
N ASP A 15 20.17 15.98 -8.80
CA ASP A 15 19.20 17.06 -8.98
C ASP A 15 17.95 16.80 -8.10
N ARG A 16 18.12 16.97 -6.79
CA ARG A 16 17.13 16.58 -5.78
C ARG A 16 15.83 17.36 -5.85
N GLU A 17 15.84 18.57 -6.37
CA GLU A 17 14.62 19.37 -6.58
C GLU A 17 13.72 18.76 -7.65
N ASN A 18 14.31 18.18 -8.69
CA ASN A 18 13.57 17.60 -9.81
C ASN A 18 13.40 16.08 -9.69
N MET A 19 14.19 15.41 -8.84
CA MET A 19 14.00 13.99 -8.56
C MET A 19 12.84 13.73 -7.58
N LEU A 20 12.20 12.58 -7.73
CA LEU A 20 11.09 12.17 -6.91
C LEU A 20 11.55 11.11 -5.91
N ALA A 21 11.46 11.40 -4.61
CA ALA A 21 11.67 10.43 -3.56
C ALA A 21 10.41 9.56 -3.42
N LEU A 22 10.55 8.25 -3.69
CA LEU A 22 9.47 7.27 -3.59
C LEU A 22 9.65 6.40 -2.35
N VAL A 23 8.68 6.44 -1.46
CA VAL A 23 8.67 5.66 -0.21
C VAL A 23 7.54 4.64 -0.26
N PRO A 24 7.83 3.34 -0.40
CA PRO A 24 6.82 2.30 -0.22
C PRO A 24 6.40 2.22 1.25
N VAL A 25 5.10 2.17 1.51
CA VAL A 25 4.53 2.10 2.86
C VAL A 25 3.55 0.94 2.91
N GLY A 26 3.78 -0.02 3.78
CA GLY A 26 2.96 -1.21 3.91
C GLY A 26 2.45 -1.47 5.31
N SER A 27 2.21 -2.74 5.59
CA SER A 27 1.87 -3.27 6.90
C SER A 27 2.44 -4.68 7.08
N MET A 28 2.49 -5.13 8.33
CA MET A 28 2.81 -6.50 8.73
C MET A 28 1.59 -7.04 9.50
N GLU A 29 0.62 -7.57 8.78
CA GLU A 29 -0.65 -8.02 9.33
C GLU A 29 -1.10 -9.35 8.76
N GLN A 30 -2.01 -10.02 9.47
CA GLN A 30 -2.60 -11.24 9.00
C GLN A 30 -3.34 -11.04 7.67
N HIS A 31 -3.25 -12.02 6.77
CA HIS A 31 -3.94 -12.09 5.49
C HIS A 31 -4.58 -13.47 5.30
N GLY A 32 -5.44 -13.86 6.25
CA GLY A 32 -6.04 -15.19 6.26
C GLY A 32 -5.02 -16.32 6.50
N PRO A 33 -5.44 -17.58 6.45
CA PRO A 33 -4.56 -18.72 6.70
C PRO A 33 -3.63 -19.02 5.51
N HIS A 34 -3.85 -18.41 4.35
CA HIS A 34 -3.20 -18.76 3.09
C HIS A 34 -2.15 -17.77 2.59
N LEU A 35 -2.15 -16.53 3.07
CA LEU A 35 -1.17 -15.52 2.66
C LEU A 35 -0.23 -15.14 3.79
N PRO A 36 1.01 -14.70 3.47
CA PRO A 36 1.98 -14.26 4.47
C PRO A 36 1.62 -12.88 5.02
N PHE A 37 2.17 -12.53 6.19
CA PHE A 37 1.95 -11.23 6.84
C PHE A 37 2.41 -10.01 6.03
N GLN A 38 3.34 -10.20 5.11
CA GLN A 38 3.98 -9.10 4.37
C GLN A 38 3.26 -8.66 3.09
N VAL A 39 2.02 -9.10 2.82
CA VAL A 39 1.34 -8.82 1.53
C VAL A 39 1.41 -7.34 1.16
N ASP A 40 1.01 -6.47 2.05
CA ASP A 40 0.94 -5.02 1.83
C ASP A 40 2.29 -4.40 1.48
N VAL A 41 3.30 -4.65 2.32
CA VAL A 41 4.63 -4.12 2.09
C VAL A 41 5.29 -4.76 0.89
N PHE A 42 5.02 -6.05 0.64
CA PHE A 42 5.58 -6.76 -0.50
C PHE A 42 5.06 -6.21 -1.83
N VAL A 43 3.76 -6.05 -1.98
CA VAL A 43 3.15 -5.53 -3.22
C VAL A 43 3.56 -4.08 -3.47
N ALA A 44 3.51 -3.22 -2.44
CA ALA A 44 3.95 -1.83 -2.57
C ALA A 44 5.43 -1.73 -2.96
N THR A 45 6.29 -2.56 -2.37
CA THR A 45 7.73 -2.60 -2.69
C THR A 45 7.97 -3.05 -4.12
N ARG A 46 7.29 -4.12 -4.58
CA ARG A 46 7.43 -4.62 -5.95
C ARG A 46 6.99 -3.58 -6.98
N LEU A 47 5.86 -2.91 -6.77
CA LEU A 47 5.40 -1.83 -7.63
C LEU A 47 6.40 -0.66 -7.66
N ALA A 48 6.93 -0.27 -6.49
CA ALA A 48 7.91 0.81 -6.40
C ALA A 48 9.23 0.47 -7.10
N GLU A 49 9.73 -0.76 -6.97
CA GLU A 49 10.93 -1.23 -7.67
C GLU A 49 10.75 -1.26 -9.19
N ASP A 50 9.59 -1.71 -9.68
CA ASP A 50 9.33 -1.76 -11.12
C ASP A 50 9.02 -0.35 -11.69
N LEU A 51 8.46 0.55 -10.88
CA LEU A 51 8.28 1.95 -11.23
C LEU A 51 9.63 2.68 -11.34
N GLU A 52 10.54 2.46 -10.39
CA GLU A 52 11.90 3.03 -10.39
C GLU A 52 12.68 2.65 -11.66
N LYS A 53 12.57 1.40 -12.14
CA LYS A 53 13.19 0.95 -13.39
C LYS A 53 12.64 1.65 -14.64
N LYS A 54 11.40 2.17 -14.57
CA LYS A 54 10.71 2.83 -15.70
C LYS A 54 10.88 4.35 -15.72
N ILE A 55 11.24 4.95 -14.59
CA ILE A 55 11.37 6.40 -14.39
C ILE A 55 12.72 6.68 -13.72
N PRO A 56 13.74 7.07 -14.49
CA PRO A 56 15.11 7.30 -13.98
C PRO A 56 15.21 8.37 -12.89
N GLU A 57 14.28 9.31 -12.86
CA GLU A 57 14.21 10.41 -11.90
C GLU A 57 13.72 9.97 -10.51
N ILE A 58 13.38 8.70 -10.32
CA ILE A 58 12.98 8.17 -9.00
C ILE A 58 14.21 7.82 -8.17
N VAL A 59 14.21 8.32 -6.93
CA VAL A 59 15.05 7.85 -5.83
C VAL A 59 14.18 7.00 -4.91
N LEU A 60 14.36 5.69 -4.98
CA LEU A 60 13.59 4.72 -4.20
C LEU A 60 14.17 4.54 -2.80
N LEU A 61 13.34 4.73 -1.77
CA LEU A 61 13.70 4.49 -0.39
C LEU A 61 13.40 3.03 0.02
N PRO A 62 14.05 2.53 1.09
CA PRO A 62 13.63 1.28 1.75
C PRO A 62 12.16 1.37 2.18
N PRO A 63 11.42 0.24 2.15
CA PRO A 63 10.01 0.26 2.51
C PRO A 63 9.81 0.46 4.01
N ILE A 64 8.73 1.16 4.38
CA ILE A 64 8.18 1.15 5.73
C ILE A 64 7.34 -0.13 5.85
N TRP A 65 7.90 -1.11 6.54
CA TRP A 65 7.41 -2.49 6.54
C TRP A 65 6.21 -2.72 7.47
N THR A 66 5.93 -1.80 8.40
CA THR A 66 4.81 -1.89 9.35
C THR A 66 3.96 -0.63 9.31
N GLY A 67 2.68 -0.76 9.65
CA GLY A 67 1.69 0.31 9.59
C GLY A 67 0.66 0.23 10.71
N ILE A 68 -0.56 0.63 10.45
CA ILE A 68 -1.67 0.69 11.39
C ILE A 68 -2.61 -0.50 11.18
N SER A 69 -2.41 -1.55 11.94
CA SER A 69 -3.12 -2.82 11.86
C SER A 69 -3.73 -3.25 13.20
N ALA A 70 -4.14 -2.27 14.02
CA ALA A 70 -4.71 -2.55 15.34
C ALA A 70 -5.96 -3.44 15.28
N HIS A 71 -6.73 -3.33 14.20
CA HIS A 71 -7.90 -4.17 13.95
C HIS A 71 -7.59 -5.63 13.61
N HIS A 72 -6.31 -5.99 13.39
CA HIS A 72 -5.84 -7.35 13.13
C HIS A 72 -5.19 -8.04 14.35
N MET A 73 -5.13 -7.36 15.51
CA MET A 73 -4.36 -7.85 16.66
C MET A 73 -4.93 -9.09 17.34
N ASP A 74 -6.18 -9.48 17.04
CA ASP A 74 -6.77 -10.74 17.50
C ASP A 74 -6.21 -11.97 16.75
N PHE A 75 -5.37 -11.74 15.72
CA PHE A 75 -4.67 -12.79 14.99
C PHE A 75 -3.17 -12.73 15.35
N PRO A 76 -2.62 -13.83 15.93
CA PRO A 76 -1.21 -13.86 16.33
C PRO A 76 -0.26 -13.58 15.19
N GLY A 77 0.75 -12.74 15.43
CA GLY A 77 1.80 -12.40 14.46
C GLY A 77 1.63 -11.04 13.78
N SER A 78 0.46 -10.41 13.82
CA SER A 78 0.27 -9.04 13.35
C SER A 78 1.07 -8.06 14.21
N ILE A 79 1.71 -7.08 13.55
CA ILE A 79 2.48 -6.02 14.21
C ILE A 79 1.89 -4.67 13.80
N THR A 80 1.52 -3.85 14.77
CA THR A 80 0.94 -2.54 14.52
C THR A 80 1.67 -1.43 15.22
N LEU A 81 1.72 -0.27 14.57
CA LEU A 81 2.08 0.99 15.23
C LEU A 81 0.82 1.71 15.70
N ARG A 82 0.95 2.50 16.75
CA ARG A 82 -0.08 3.51 17.08
C ARG A 82 -0.08 4.58 16.01
N ALA A 83 -1.24 5.14 15.68
CA ALA A 83 -1.39 6.15 14.63
C ALA A 83 -0.38 7.30 14.78
N LYS A 84 -0.25 7.86 16.01
CA LYS A 84 0.71 8.94 16.28
C LYS A 84 2.16 8.51 15.95
N VAL A 85 2.58 7.32 16.38
CA VAL A 85 3.94 6.83 16.12
C VAL A 85 4.19 6.63 14.62
N PHE A 86 3.20 6.12 13.90
CA PHE A 86 3.29 5.95 12.45
C PHE A 86 3.42 7.30 11.73
N ILE A 87 2.63 8.30 12.14
CA ILE A 87 2.72 9.67 11.63
C ILE A 87 4.09 10.27 11.96
N ASP A 88 4.54 10.21 13.22
CA ASP A 88 5.82 10.76 13.67
C ASP A 88 7.01 10.18 12.86
N VAL A 89 7.03 8.84 12.64
CA VAL A 89 8.08 8.19 11.84
C VAL A 89 8.11 8.68 10.40
N LEU A 90 6.95 8.75 9.74
CA LEU A 90 6.87 9.23 8.36
C LEU A 90 7.13 10.73 8.24
N HIS A 91 6.72 11.51 9.23
CA HIS A 91 7.02 12.93 9.32
C HIS A 91 8.54 13.16 9.35
N ASP A 92 9.27 12.47 10.23
CA ASP A 92 10.73 12.60 10.34
C ASP A 92 11.46 12.16 9.06
N ILE A 93 10.96 11.13 8.38
CA ILE A 93 11.50 10.69 7.10
C ILE A 93 11.30 11.77 6.03
N CYS A 94 10.08 12.30 5.89
CA CYS A 94 9.77 13.35 4.92
C CYS A 94 10.51 14.65 5.22
N ALA A 95 10.59 15.05 6.49
CA ALA A 95 11.35 16.22 6.93
C ALA A 95 12.85 16.08 6.62
N SER A 96 13.42 14.89 6.82
CA SER A 96 14.82 14.60 6.48
C SER A 96 15.07 14.69 4.98
N LEU A 97 14.18 14.14 4.17
CA LEU A 97 14.26 14.25 2.70
C LEU A 97 14.17 15.69 2.25
N HIS A 98 13.24 16.45 2.80
CA HIS A 98 13.06 17.88 2.53
C HIS A 98 14.29 18.70 2.93
N HIS A 99 14.84 18.45 4.13
CA HIS A 99 16.09 19.08 4.59
C HIS A 99 17.25 18.86 3.61
N HIS A 100 17.29 17.68 2.98
CA HIS A 100 18.31 17.36 1.98
C HIS A 100 17.97 17.84 0.55
N GLY A 101 16.89 18.60 0.37
CA GLY A 101 16.50 19.24 -0.88
C GLY A 101 15.60 18.42 -1.80
N PHE A 102 15.05 17.30 -1.34
CA PHE A 102 13.99 16.60 -2.07
C PHE A 102 12.66 17.33 -1.90
N CYS A 103 12.15 17.92 -2.98
CA CYS A 103 10.91 18.69 -2.97
C CYS A 103 9.69 17.85 -3.43
N ARG A 104 9.94 16.72 -4.07
CA ARG A 104 8.90 15.83 -4.61
C ARG A 104 8.94 14.49 -3.89
N ILE A 105 7.99 14.26 -2.97
CA ILE A 105 7.90 13.04 -2.18
C ILE A 105 6.57 12.35 -2.46
N VAL A 106 6.63 11.04 -2.73
CA VAL A 106 5.47 10.17 -2.92
C VAL A 106 5.52 9.02 -1.93
N LEU A 107 4.47 8.87 -1.13
CA LEU A 107 4.23 7.72 -0.26
C LEU A 107 3.32 6.74 -0.99
N LEU A 108 3.87 5.62 -1.48
CA LEU A 108 3.13 4.57 -2.15
C LEU A 108 2.59 3.59 -1.11
N ASN A 109 1.33 3.73 -0.79
CA ASN A 109 0.66 2.95 0.25
C ASN A 109 0.13 1.61 -0.28
N GLY A 110 0.46 0.53 0.41
CA GLY A 110 -0.04 -0.82 0.18
C GLY A 110 -1.11 -1.27 1.16
N HIS A 111 -1.49 -0.45 2.17
CA HIS A 111 -2.37 -0.87 3.27
C HIS A 111 -3.52 0.10 3.52
N GLY A 112 -4.75 -0.42 3.54
CA GLY A 112 -5.96 0.39 3.73
C GLY A 112 -6.00 1.12 5.08
N GLY A 113 -5.52 0.49 6.15
CA GLY A 113 -5.51 1.05 7.51
C GLY A 113 -4.62 2.28 7.70
N ASN A 114 -3.66 2.51 6.79
CA ASN A 114 -2.77 3.68 6.85
C ASN A 114 -3.43 4.98 6.36
N ARG A 115 -4.50 4.91 5.55
CA ARG A 115 -5.05 6.05 4.78
C ARG A 115 -5.27 7.31 5.61
N SER A 116 -6.10 7.22 6.65
CA SER A 116 -6.45 8.39 7.46
C SER A 116 -5.24 9.05 8.11
N SER A 117 -4.25 8.25 8.50
CA SER A 117 -3.01 8.77 9.10
C SER A 117 -2.10 9.42 8.07
N LEU A 118 -2.06 8.91 6.84
CA LEU A 118 -1.34 9.54 5.74
C LEU A 118 -1.96 10.89 5.33
N GLU A 119 -3.30 11.02 5.41
CA GLU A 119 -4.01 12.29 5.18
C GLU A 119 -3.64 13.33 6.26
N VAL A 120 -3.62 12.93 7.54
CA VAL A 120 -3.20 13.79 8.66
C VAL A 120 -1.73 14.19 8.50
N LEU A 121 -0.85 13.24 8.21
CA LEU A 121 0.57 13.50 7.95
C LEU A 121 0.77 14.55 6.84
N GLY A 122 0.04 14.43 5.73
CA GLY A 122 0.13 15.41 4.63
C GLY A 122 -0.23 16.81 5.07
N GLN A 123 -1.25 16.97 5.94
CA GLN A 123 -1.64 18.26 6.51
C GLN A 123 -0.58 18.81 7.46
N GLU A 124 -0.02 17.98 8.35
CA GLU A 124 1.04 18.40 9.29
C GLU A 124 2.29 18.87 8.54
N LEU A 125 2.78 18.11 7.58
CA LEU A 125 3.95 18.47 6.76
C LEU A 125 3.73 19.77 5.98
N PHE A 126 2.53 19.98 5.43
CA PHE A 126 2.21 21.22 4.73
C PHE A 126 2.20 22.43 5.69
N VAL A 127 1.58 22.31 6.86
CA VAL A 127 1.48 23.41 7.83
C VAL A 127 2.82 23.73 8.47
N GLU A 128 3.59 22.71 8.85
CA GLU A 128 4.83 22.89 9.60
C GLU A 128 6.04 23.23 8.72
N LEU A 129 6.11 22.63 7.52
CA LEU A 129 7.28 22.72 6.66
C LEU A 129 7.00 23.36 5.29
N GLY A 130 5.74 23.66 4.96
CA GLY A 130 5.36 24.06 3.60
C GLY A 130 5.57 22.94 2.56
N LEU A 131 5.71 21.69 3.02
CA LEU A 131 6.03 20.54 2.18
C LEU A 131 4.75 19.83 1.70
N THR A 132 4.54 19.78 0.40
CA THR A 132 3.48 18.98 -0.20
C THR A 132 3.99 17.56 -0.44
N VAL A 133 3.41 16.58 0.26
CA VAL A 133 3.69 15.16 0.07
C VAL A 133 2.49 14.51 -0.61
N ASN A 134 2.74 13.72 -1.65
CA ASN A 134 1.70 12.99 -2.35
C ASN A 134 1.55 11.59 -1.74
N THR A 135 0.34 11.24 -1.33
CA THR A 135 0.01 9.90 -0.83
C THR A 135 -0.94 9.22 -1.81
N LEU A 136 -0.68 7.98 -2.16
CA LEU A 136 -1.53 7.22 -3.07
C LEU A 136 -1.54 5.74 -2.71
N ALA A 137 -2.67 5.09 -2.92
CA ALA A 137 -2.78 3.64 -2.91
C ALA A 137 -2.93 3.15 -4.37
N TYR A 138 -2.16 2.13 -4.75
CA TYR A 138 -2.07 1.70 -6.14
C TYR A 138 -3.42 1.29 -6.75
N TRP A 139 -4.32 0.73 -5.95
CA TRP A 139 -5.66 0.32 -6.40
C TRP A 139 -6.63 1.48 -6.65
N ASP A 140 -6.40 2.65 -6.05
CA ASP A 140 -7.23 3.83 -6.28
C ASP A 140 -6.99 4.46 -7.67
N LEU A 141 -5.86 4.15 -8.28
CA LEU A 141 -5.54 4.60 -9.62
C LEU A 141 -6.24 3.77 -10.70
N VAL A 142 -6.79 2.62 -10.35
CA VAL A 142 -7.42 1.66 -11.27
C VAL A 142 -8.77 1.13 -10.74
N PRO A 143 -9.70 2.00 -10.31
CA PRO A 143 -10.93 1.57 -9.63
C PRO A 143 -11.83 0.71 -10.52
N ASP A 144 -11.92 1.01 -11.79
CA ASP A 144 -12.73 0.23 -12.74
C ASP A 144 -12.14 -1.16 -12.98
N LEU A 145 -10.81 -1.27 -13.06
CA LEU A 145 -10.12 -2.54 -13.18
C LEU A 145 -10.33 -3.38 -11.92
N VAL A 146 -10.13 -2.80 -10.73
CA VAL A 146 -10.41 -3.44 -9.45
C VAL A 146 -11.83 -4.00 -9.43
N LYS A 147 -12.81 -3.19 -9.82
CA LYS A 147 -14.22 -3.59 -9.88
C LYS A 147 -14.48 -4.72 -10.89
N SER A 148 -13.85 -4.69 -12.05
CA SER A 148 -14.06 -5.70 -13.11
C SER A 148 -13.46 -7.06 -12.76
N LEU A 149 -12.34 -7.07 -12.04
CA LEU A 149 -11.63 -8.29 -11.65
C LEU A 149 -12.21 -8.96 -10.40
N LYS A 150 -12.95 -8.22 -9.59
CA LYS A 150 -13.58 -8.77 -8.38
C LYS A 150 -14.76 -9.69 -8.71
N LYS A 151 -14.88 -10.74 -7.93
CA LYS A 151 -16.06 -11.64 -7.94
C LYS A 151 -17.06 -11.27 -6.84
N THR A 152 -16.60 -10.55 -5.83
CA THR A 152 -17.43 -10.08 -4.72
C THR A 152 -17.93 -8.65 -4.96
N LYS A 153 -19.05 -8.29 -4.32
CA LYS A 153 -19.63 -6.93 -4.40
C LYS A 153 -19.09 -5.97 -3.35
N SER A 154 -18.13 -6.42 -2.50
CA SER A 154 -17.51 -5.56 -1.50
C SER A 154 -16.80 -4.35 -2.14
N SER A 155 -16.75 -3.22 -1.46
CA SER A 155 -16.03 -2.04 -1.93
C SER A 155 -14.50 -2.23 -1.88
N GLY A 156 -13.75 -1.47 -2.67
CA GLY A 156 -12.28 -1.46 -2.67
C GLY A 156 -11.64 -2.83 -2.95
N MET A 157 -10.47 -3.06 -2.38
CA MET A 157 -9.69 -4.31 -2.54
C MET A 157 -10.27 -5.51 -1.78
N GLY A 158 -11.05 -5.27 -0.71
CA GLY A 158 -11.32 -6.28 0.30
C GLY A 158 -10.13 -6.44 1.25
N HIS A 159 -9.98 -7.62 1.86
CA HIS A 159 -8.81 -7.99 2.65
C HIS A 159 -8.54 -9.48 2.51
N SER A 160 -7.35 -9.84 2.06
CA SER A 160 -6.97 -11.23 1.80
C SER A 160 -7.95 -11.97 0.87
N GLY A 161 -8.69 -11.20 0.06
CA GLY A 161 -9.69 -11.69 -0.88
C GLY A 161 -9.08 -12.14 -2.21
N GLU A 162 -9.94 -12.23 -3.23
CA GLU A 162 -9.54 -12.69 -4.56
C GLU A 162 -8.43 -11.86 -5.21
N LEU A 163 -8.39 -10.55 -4.96
CA LEU A 163 -7.41 -9.67 -5.60
C LEU A 163 -6.01 -9.80 -4.98
N GLU A 164 -5.91 -9.78 -3.65
CA GLU A 164 -4.62 -9.93 -2.97
C GLU A 164 -4.09 -11.36 -3.09
N THR A 165 -4.96 -12.35 -3.01
CA THR A 165 -4.61 -13.74 -3.32
C THR A 165 -4.05 -13.86 -4.73
N SER A 166 -4.68 -13.23 -5.71
CA SER A 166 -4.23 -13.22 -7.10
C SER A 166 -2.87 -12.55 -7.27
N LEU A 167 -2.67 -11.37 -6.65
CA LEU A 167 -1.39 -10.67 -6.67
C LEU A 167 -0.27 -11.57 -6.11
N MET A 168 -0.52 -12.24 -4.98
CA MET A 168 0.48 -13.12 -4.39
C MET A 168 0.70 -14.40 -5.19
N LEU A 169 -0.33 -14.96 -5.82
CA LEU A 169 -0.20 -16.10 -6.75
C LEU A 169 0.65 -15.74 -7.98
N TYR A 170 0.56 -14.50 -8.44
CA TYR A 170 1.38 -14.01 -9.57
C TYR A 170 2.81 -13.65 -9.16
N LEU A 171 2.97 -12.86 -8.10
CA LEU A 171 4.25 -12.27 -7.72
C LEU A 171 5.14 -13.20 -6.88
N ALA A 172 4.52 -14.01 -6.02
CA ALA A 172 5.23 -14.86 -5.06
C ALA A 172 4.46 -16.16 -4.74
N PRO A 173 4.18 -17.03 -5.75
CA PRO A 173 3.34 -18.22 -5.58
C PRO A 173 3.86 -19.20 -4.53
N ARG A 174 5.16 -19.19 -4.24
CA ARG A 174 5.80 -20.01 -3.19
C ARG A 174 5.40 -19.60 -1.76
N LEU A 175 4.90 -18.38 -1.58
CA LEU A 175 4.47 -17.85 -0.28
C LEU A 175 2.97 -18.05 -0.04
N VAL A 176 2.23 -18.55 -1.02
CA VAL A 176 0.80 -18.83 -0.91
C VAL A 176 0.60 -20.28 -0.48
N ASN A 177 -0.01 -20.48 0.68
CA ASN A 177 -0.43 -21.80 1.13
C ASN A 177 -1.75 -22.20 0.44
N ARG A 178 -1.63 -22.86 -0.70
CA ARG A 178 -2.77 -23.19 -1.56
C ARG A 178 -3.77 -24.15 -0.91
N GLN A 179 -3.34 -24.94 0.06
CA GLN A 179 -4.19 -25.93 0.74
C GLN A 179 -5.14 -25.25 1.74
N ASP A 180 -4.75 -24.11 2.26
CA ASP A 180 -5.50 -23.35 3.27
C ASP A 180 -6.23 -22.13 2.69
N ILE A 181 -6.41 -22.05 1.35
CA ILE A 181 -7.20 -20.98 0.73
C ILE A 181 -8.67 -21.14 1.17
N PRO A 182 -9.25 -20.23 1.96
CA PRO A 182 -10.63 -20.35 2.43
C PRO A 182 -11.61 -19.99 1.30
N GLN A 183 -12.86 -20.38 1.49
CA GLN A 183 -13.95 -19.97 0.58
C GLN A 183 -14.17 -18.46 0.62
N GLY A 184 -13.93 -17.84 1.78
CA GLY A 184 -14.08 -16.42 2.00
C GLY A 184 -15.47 -16.02 2.50
N VAL A 185 -15.62 -14.74 2.77
CA VAL A 185 -16.85 -14.11 3.21
C VAL A 185 -17.27 -13.09 2.14
N LEU A 186 -18.46 -13.25 1.61
CA LEU A 186 -19.09 -12.25 0.75
C LEU A 186 -19.30 -10.98 1.58
N GLY A 187 -18.66 -9.89 1.15
CA GLY A 187 -18.43 -8.70 1.93
C GLY A 187 -19.64 -8.06 2.62
N ILE A 188 -19.34 -7.32 3.65
CA ILE A 188 -20.22 -6.70 4.64
C ILE A 188 -20.87 -5.41 4.12
N ASP A 189 -20.59 -4.98 2.90
CA ASP A 189 -20.95 -3.67 2.35
C ASP A 189 -22.35 -3.66 1.66
N GLU A 190 -23.35 -4.27 2.27
CA GLU A 190 -24.73 -3.98 1.87
C GLU A 190 -25.12 -2.57 2.36
N PRO A 191 -25.60 -1.67 1.48
CA PRO A 191 -26.15 -0.40 1.90
C PRO A 191 -27.30 -0.62 2.89
N GLY A 192 -27.13 -0.17 4.11
CA GLY A 192 -28.11 -0.29 5.17
C GLY A 192 -28.30 1.04 5.90
N PRO A 193 -29.17 1.10 6.93
CA PRO A 193 -29.43 2.34 7.70
C PRO A 193 -28.16 2.94 8.33
N THR A 194 -27.09 2.15 8.48
CA THR A 194 -25.78 2.59 9.00
C THR A 194 -24.78 2.90 7.89
N SER A 195 -25.19 2.85 6.63
CA SER A 195 -24.36 3.22 5.49
C SER A 195 -23.83 4.64 5.66
N GLY A 196 -22.51 4.81 5.58
CA GLY A 196 -21.84 6.09 5.84
C GLY A 196 -21.36 6.30 7.28
N ILE A 197 -21.75 5.44 8.23
CA ILE A 197 -21.20 5.46 9.59
C ILE A 197 -19.92 4.63 9.61
N LYS A 198 -18.79 5.28 9.90
CA LYS A 198 -17.51 4.57 10.10
C LYS A 198 -17.48 3.97 11.50
N ARG A 199 -17.44 2.65 11.57
CA ARG A 199 -17.26 1.91 12.82
C ARG A 199 -15.93 1.17 12.78
N TYR A 200 -15.15 1.34 13.81
CA TYR A 200 -13.88 0.61 13.98
C TYR A 200 -14.16 -0.64 14.83
N VAL A 201 -13.98 -1.78 14.22
CA VAL A 201 -14.15 -3.10 14.85
C VAL A 201 -12.97 -4.00 14.49
N ASN A 202 -12.75 -5.04 15.30
CA ASN A 202 -11.69 -6.00 15.02
C ASN A 202 -12.04 -6.86 13.80
N MET A 203 -11.04 -7.22 13.02
CA MET A 203 -11.21 -8.06 11.84
C MET A 203 -11.89 -9.39 12.19
N LYS A 204 -11.61 -9.93 13.38
CA LYS A 204 -12.21 -11.20 13.85
C LYS A 204 -13.73 -11.12 14.09
N GLU A 205 -14.27 -9.91 14.33
CA GLU A 205 -15.72 -9.70 14.40
C GLU A 205 -16.37 -9.79 13.00
N HIS A 206 -15.61 -9.48 11.95
CA HIS A 206 -16.08 -9.57 10.57
C HIS A 206 -15.87 -10.96 9.96
N SER A 207 -14.74 -11.59 10.28
CA SER A 207 -14.34 -12.86 9.69
C SER A 207 -13.50 -13.67 10.67
N ALA A 208 -13.95 -14.89 10.96
CA ALA A 208 -13.20 -15.81 11.84
C ALA A 208 -11.82 -16.17 11.26
N GLU A 209 -11.68 -16.17 9.93
CA GLU A 209 -10.44 -16.49 9.21
C GLU A 209 -9.66 -15.23 8.79
N GLY A 210 -10.15 -14.03 9.13
CA GLY A 210 -9.50 -12.78 8.80
C GLY A 210 -9.51 -12.42 7.31
N VAL A 211 -10.53 -12.83 6.57
CA VAL A 211 -10.67 -12.63 5.13
C VAL A 211 -11.94 -11.85 4.83
N ILE A 212 -11.87 -10.85 3.95
CA ILE A 212 -13.02 -10.13 3.37
C ILE A 212 -12.91 -10.21 1.86
N GLY A 213 -13.71 -11.05 1.25
CA GLY A 213 -13.65 -11.35 -0.17
C GLY A 213 -13.70 -12.85 -0.42
N MET A 214 -13.35 -13.27 -1.62
CA MET A 214 -13.46 -14.64 -2.11
C MET A 214 -12.09 -15.17 -2.59
N PRO A 215 -11.14 -15.46 -1.69
CA PRO A 215 -9.78 -15.86 -2.07
C PRO A 215 -9.74 -17.09 -2.98
N SER A 216 -10.72 -18.01 -2.85
CA SER A 216 -10.86 -19.18 -3.74
C SER A 216 -11.10 -18.82 -5.21
N ALA A 217 -11.54 -17.59 -5.51
CA ALA A 217 -11.71 -17.07 -6.86
C ALA A 217 -10.43 -16.40 -7.42
N GLY A 218 -9.38 -16.31 -6.63
CA GLY A 218 -8.09 -15.72 -7.04
C GLY A 218 -7.34 -16.58 -8.05
N SER A 219 -6.65 -15.94 -8.99
CA SER A 219 -5.78 -16.61 -9.95
C SER A 219 -4.55 -15.77 -10.32
N PRO A 220 -3.46 -16.40 -10.79
CA PRO A 220 -2.28 -15.66 -11.25
C PRO A 220 -2.59 -14.70 -12.41
N GLU A 221 -3.54 -15.02 -13.27
CA GLU A 221 -3.95 -14.19 -14.42
C GLU A 221 -4.59 -12.89 -13.94
N ILE A 222 -5.52 -12.97 -13.00
CA ILE A 222 -6.12 -11.79 -12.33
C ILE A 222 -5.02 -10.97 -11.65
N GLY A 223 -4.09 -11.63 -10.96
CA GLY A 223 -2.97 -10.96 -10.29
C GLY A 223 -2.06 -10.21 -11.26
N LYS A 224 -1.75 -10.83 -12.40
CA LYS A 224 -0.97 -10.20 -13.47
C LYS A 224 -1.67 -8.96 -14.03
N GLU A 225 -2.94 -9.10 -14.39
CA GLU A 225 -3.72 -8.02 -14.98
C GLU A 225 -3.84 -6.82 -14.02
N LEU A 226 -4.13 -7.07 -12.75
CA LEU A 226 -4.19 -6.03 -11.73
C LEU A 226 -2.84 -5.36 -11.51
N TYR A 227 -1.76 -6.15 -11.41
CA TYR A 227 -0.41 -5.63 -11.18
C TYR A 227 0.06 -4.75 -12.34
N GLU A 228 -0.06 -5.24 -13.59
CA GLU A 228 0.35 -4.51 -14.78
C GLU A 228 -0.48 -3.24 -14.99
N GLY A 229 -1.80 -3.31 -14.76
CA GLY A 229 -2.70 -2.17 -14.80
C GLY A 229 -2.34 -1.10 -13.76
N ALA A 230 -2.12 -1.51 -12.51
CA ALA A 230 -1.70 -0.61 -11.43
C ALA A 230 -0.33 0.03 -11.72
N LEU A 231 0.64 -0.75 -12.19
CA LEU A 231 1.97 -0.24 -12.56
C LEU A 231 1.88 0.77 -13.72
N GLY A 232 1.04 0.50 -14.73
CA GLY A 232 0.80 1.43 -15.84
C GLY A 232 0.20 2.76 -15.36
N ALA A 233 -0.79 2.70 -14.48
CA ALA A 233 -1.41 3.88 -13.88
C ALA A 233 -0.44 4.67 -12.97
N LEU A 234 0.40 3.97 -12.21
CA LEU A 234 1.46 4.58 -11.39
C LEU A 234 2.46 5.36 -12.26
N VAL A 235 2.90 4.79 -13.38
CA VAL A 235 3.81 5.48 -14.32
C VAL A 235 3.17 6.78 -14.83
N GLN A 236 1.89 6.75 -15.19
CA GLN A 236 1.17 7.94 -15.66
C GLN A 236 1.03 8.99 -14.55
N ALA A 237 0.63 8.58 -13.34
CA ALA A 237 0.46 9.47 -12.21
C ALA A 237 1.77 10.15 -11.81
N VAL A 238 2.86 9.39 -11.70
CA VAL A 238 4.17 9.95 -11.32
C VAL A 238 4.71 10.91 -12.38
N ARG A 239 4.57 10.60 -13.67
CA ARG A 239 4.96 11.53 -14.74
C ARG A 239 4.14 12.81 -14.71
N ALA A 240 2.85 12.74 -14.40
CA ALA A 240 2.03 13.94 -14.24
C ALA A 240 2.51 14.83 -13.08
N LEU A 241 2.92 14.22 -11.94
CA LEU A 241 3.49 14.95 -10.80
C LEU A 241 4.84 15.60 -11.11
N GLN A 242 5.60 15.08 -12.08
CA GLN A 242 6.87 15.67 -12.49
C GLN A 242 6.69 16.87 -13.43
N SER A 243 5.53 16.99 -14.08
CA SER A 243 5.24 18.06 -15.04
C SER A 243 4.72 19.35 -14.40
N HIS A 244 4.45 19.32 -13.10
CA HIS A 244 4.01 20.45 -12.27
C HIS A 244 5.06 20.79 -11.22
#